data_165dd92d65f3352e1b128690479c4360
#
_entry.id   165dd92d65f3352e1b128690479c4360
#
_cell.length_a   1.000
_cell.length_b   1.000
_cell.length_c   1.000
_cell.angle_alpha   90.00
_cell.angle_beta   90.00
_cell.angle_gamma   90.00
#
_symmetry.space_group_name_H-M   'P 1'
#
loop_
_entity.id
_entity.type
_entity.pdbx_description
1 polymer ?
#
loop_
_entity_poly.entity_id
_entity_poly.type
_entity_poly.pdbx_seq_one_letter_code
_entity_poly.pdbx_strand_id
1 'polypeptide(L)'
;MLNLENEAKEIFSVDQMLPAVGQGAIALQCRKDDQKTLDIVKMINDEESYCCIQAERALLEAIGGDCDTAVGGLAQLLDKKIVLKSELFSSDGNKKFVAKNSGSFKEAREIGYKVGEDLLKKAGSEFKVQGN
;
A
#
# COMPACT_ATOMS: atom_id res chain seq x y z
N MET A 1 -15.55 -13.56 12.66
CA MET A 1 -15.62 -12.12 12.98
C MET A 1 -15.79 -11.99 14.48
N LEU A 2 -15.14 -11.01 15.08
CA LEU A 2 -15.16 -10.86 16.56
C LEU A 2 -16.41 -10.13 17.07
N ASN A 3 -17.27 -9.61 16.16
CA ASN A 3 -18.50 -8.82 16.47
C ASN A 3 -18.23 -7.65 17.43
N LEU A 4 -17.12 -6.93 17.19
CA LEU A 4 -16.67 -5.79 18.02
C LEU A 4 -16.95 -4.44 17.34
N GLU A 5 -17.78 -4.40 16.30
CA GLU A 5 -18.09 -3.17 15.54
C GLU A 5 -18.64 -2.06 16.46
N ASN A 6 -19.39 -2.45 17.49
CA ASN A 6 -19.99 -1.52 18.46
C ASN A 6 -18.98 -0.91 19.45
N GLU A 7 -17.75 -1.46 19.51
CA GLU A 7 -16.67 -0.92 20.35
C GLU A 7 -15.92 0.22 19.64
N ALA A 8 -16.07 0.34 18.30
CA ALA A 8 -15.49 1.42 17.55
C ALA A 8 -16.24 2.73 17.84
N LYS A 9 -15.53 3.73 18.35
CA LYS A 9 -16.12 5.05 18.64
C LYS A 9 -16.21 5.94 17.40
N GLU A 10 -15.28 5.76 16.47
CA GLU A 10 -15.21 6.52 15.22
C GLU A 10 -14.56 5.67 14.13
N ILE A 11 -15.08 5.78 12.90
CA ILE A 11 -14.51 5.16 11.71
C ILE A 11 -14.08 6.26 10.77
N PHE A 12 -12.77 6.38 10.57
CA PHE A 12 -12.22 7.36 9.63
C PHE A 12 -12.45 6.96 8.19
N SER A 13 -12.79 7.94 7.35
CA SER A 13 -12.78 7.75 5.90
C SER A 13 -11.33 7.70 5.39
N VAL A 14 -11.14 7.10 4.23
CA VAL A 14 -9.81 7.06 3.57
C VAL A 14 -9.28 8.44 3.14
N ASP A 15 -10.14 9.45 3.10
CA ASP A 15 -9.74 10.84 2.84
C ASP A 15 -9.25 11.55 4.11
N GLN A 16 -9.71 11.10 5.28
CA GLN A 16 -9.23 11.60 6.57
C GLN A 16 -7.90 10.95 6.95
N MET A 17 -7.79 9.62 6.75
CA MET A 17 -6.59 8.86 7.09
C MET A 17 -6.42 7.68 6.13
N LEU A 18 -5.28 7.63 5.45
CA LEU A 18 -4.92 6.47 4.66
C LEU A 18 -4.50 5.31 5.57
N PRO A 19 -4.86 4.07 5.23
CA PRO A 19 -4.38 2.89 5.95
C PRO A 19 -2.89 2.67 5.71
N ALA A 20 -2.28 1.82 6.52
CA ALA A 20 -0.96 1.29 6.23
C ALA A 20 -1.00 0.50 4.90
N VAL A 21 0.09 0.53 4.17
CA VAL A 21 0.24 -0.19 2.89
C VAL A 21 0.00 -1.69 3.08
N GLY A 22 -0.85 -2.27 2.25
CA GLY A 22 -1.25 -3.68 2.34
C GLY A 22 -2.24 -4.00 3.46
N GLN A 23 -2.74 -3.01 4.19
CA GLN A 23 -3.69 -3.21 5.28
C GLN A 23 -5.00 -3.81 4.79
N GLY A 24 -5.48 -4.86 5.47
CA GLY A 24 -6.72 -5.55 5.14
C GLY A 24 -6.59 -6.61 4.05
N ALA A 25 -5.47 -6.70 3.35
CA ALA A 25 -5.23 -7.78 2.40
C ALA A 25 -4.90 -9.09 3.12
N ILE A 26 -5.57 -10.18 2.73
CA ILE A 26 -5.28 -11.51 3.22
C ILE A 26 -4.32 -12.18 2.25
N ALA A 27 -3.11 -12.53 2.72
CA ALA A 27 -2.11 -13.22 1.92
C ALA A 27 -2.05 -14.71 2.28
N LEU A 28 -2.06 -15.55 1.24
CA LEU A 28 -1.83 -16.99 1.39
C LEU A 28 -0.43 -17.32 0.88
N GLN A 29 0.32 -18.05 1.68
CA GLN A 29 1.67 -18.48 1.34
C GLN A 29 1.75 -20.00 1.29
N CYS A 30 2.37 -20.53 0.24
CA CYS A 30 2.66 -21.95 0.09
C CYS A 30 4.07 -22.16 -0.45
N ARG A 31 4.55 -23.41 -0.46
CA ARG A 31 5.83 -23.73 -1.09
C ARG A 31 5.77 -23.50 -2.58
N LYS A 32 6.87 -23.01 -3.15
CA LYS A 32 6.97 -22.63 -4.57
C LYS A 32 6.81 -23.83 -5.52
N ASP A 33 7.20 -25.00 -5.08
CA ASP A 33 7.17 -26.28 -5.81
C ASP A 33 5.92 -27.13 -5.54
N ASP A 34 5.01 -26.68 -4.66
CA ASP A 34 3.75 -27.36 -4.37
C ASP A 34 2.65 -26.93 -5.38
N GLN A 35 2.72 -27.54 -6.58
CA GLN A 35 1.79 -27.20 -7.66
C GLN A 35 0.32 -27.42 -7.28
N LYS A 36 0.02 -28.47 -6.51
CA LYS A 36 -1.34 -28.79 -6.09
C LYS A 36 -1.94 -27.66 -5.21
N THR A 37 -1.18 -27.19 -4.25
CA THR A 37 -1.61 -26.07 -3.38
C THR A 37 -1.67 -24.76 -4.17
N LEU A 38 -0.71 -24.51 -5.06
CA LEU A 38 -0.73 -23.33 -5.94
C LEU A 38 -1.99 -23.27 -6.80
N ASP A 39 -2.43 -24.38 -7.36
CA ASP A 39 -3.63 -24.42 -8.19
C ASP A 39 -4.91 -24.13 -7.37
N ILE A 40 -4.98 -24.60 -6.12
CA ILE A 40 -6.08 -24.29 -5.21
C ILE A 40 -6.08 -22.80 -4.84
N VAL A 41 -4.92 -22.25 -4.48
CA VAL A 41 -4.79 -20.84 -4.08
C VAL A 41 -5.15 -19.91 -5.23
N LYS A 42 -4.78 -20.25 -6.47
CA LYS A 42 -5.18 -19.48 -7.67
C LYS A 42 -6.68 -19.38 -7.85
N MET A 43 -7.45 -20.38 -7.46
CA MET A 43 -8.92 -20.37 -7.61
C MET A 43 -9.63 -19.37 -6.70
N ILE A 44 -8.99 -18.97 -5.62
CA ILE A 44 -9.52 -18.01 -4.64
C ILE A 44 -8.82 -16.66 -4.69
N ASN A 45 -7.88 -16.49 -5.63
CA ASN A 45 -7.20 -15.22 -5.83
C ASN A 45 -8.15 -14.20 -6.44
N ASP A 46 -8.20 -13.02 -5.86
CA ASP A 46 -8.88 -11.85 -6.41
C ASP A 46 -7.88 -10.98 -7.17
N GLU A 47 -7.99 -10.95 -8.49
CA GLU A 47 -7.05 -10.26 -9.38
C GLU A 47 -7.05 -8.74 -9.17
N GLU A 48 -8.18 -8.14 -8.84
CA GLU A 48 -8.28 -6.70 -8.61
C GLU A 48 -7.52 -6.31 -7.34
N SER A 49 -7.79 -7.02 -6.24
CA SER A 49 -7.05 -6.86 -4.99
C SER A 49 -5.57 -7.15 -5.17
N TYR A 50 -5.22 -8.21 -5.91
CA TYR A 50 -3.83 -8.56 -6.18
C TYR A 50 -3.09 -7.43 -6.89
N CYS A 51 -3.67 -6.85 -7.94
CA CYS A 51 -3.06 -5.74 -8.68
C CYS A 51 -2.93 -4.48 -7.81
N CYS A 52 -3.94 -4.16 -7.00
CA CYS A 52 -3.86 -3.04 -6.06
C CYS A 52 -2.70 -3.24 -5.07
N ILE A 53 -2.60 -4.43 -4.47
CA ILE A 53 -1.51 -4.75 -3.54
C ILE A 53 -0.13 -4.74 -4.22
N GLN A 54 -0.03 -5.13 -5.49
CA GLN A 54 1.23 -5.01 -6.25
C GLN A 54 1.67 -3.55 -6.38
N ALA A 55 0.73 -2.62 -6.62
CA ALA A 55 1.03 -1.19 -6.68
C ALA A 55 1.50 -0.66 -5.30
N GLU A 56 0.81 -1.03 -4.23
CA GLU A 56 1.15 -0.63 -2.87
C GLU A 56 2.52 -1.18 -2.44
N ARG A 57 2.82 -2.45 -2.75
CA ARG A 57 4.14 -3.04 -2.43
C ARG A 57 5.28 -2.38 -3.21
N ALA A 58 5.05 -2.06 -4.48
CA ALA A 58 6.04 -1.35 -5.29
C ALA A 58 6.33 0.08 -4.77
N LEU A 59 5.32 0.73 -4.18
CA LEU A 59 5.50 1.99 -3.46
C LEU A 59 6.49 1.83 -2.29
N LEU A 60 6.29 0.81 -1.44
CA LEU A 60 7.22 0.55 -0.30
C LEU A 60 8.63 0.22 -0.78
N GLU A 61 8.75 -0.60 -1.83
CA GLU A 61 10.04 -0.93 -2.44
C GLU A 61 10.77 0.33 -2.93
N ALA A 62 10.04 1.26 -3.58
CA ALA A 62 10.60 2.51 -4.09
C ALA A 62 11.08 3.44 -2.98
N ILE A 63 10.32 3.54 -1.89
CA ILE A 63 10.68 4.37 -0.73
C ILE A 63 11.90 3.77 0.00
N GLY A 64 12.12 2.46 -0.11
CA GLY A 64 13.14 1.75 0.67
C GLY A 64 12.82 1.80 2.16
N GLY A 65 11.52 1.87 2.48
CA GLY A 65 11.03 2.00 3.84
C GLY A 65 11.17 0.70 4.63
N ASP A 66 11.42 0.87 5.89
CA ASP A 66 11.36 -0.15 6.93
C ASP A 66 10.09 0.01 7.77
N CYS A 67 10.00 -0.74 8.87
CA CYS A 67 8.84 -0.70 9.77
C CYS A 67 8.68 0.65 10.48
N ASP A 68 9.72 1.48 10.51
CA ASP A 68 9.72 2.79 11.17
C ASP A 68 9.34 3.93 10.22
N THR A 69 9.20 3.63 8.93
CA THR A 69 8.79 4.63 7.93
C THR A 69 7.28 4.90 8.03
N ALA A 70 6.93 6.14 8.40
CA ALA A 70 5.54 6.56 8.55
C ALA A 70 4.89 6.84 7.18
N VAL A 71 4.42 5.78 6.51
CA VAL A 71 3.79 5.84 5.20
C VAL A 71 2.41 5.20 5.21
N GLY A 72 1.42 5.91 4.69
CA GLY A 72 0.10 5.40 4.36
C GLY A 72 -0.07 5.27 2.86
N GLY A 73 -0.83 4.29 2.40
CA GLY A 73 -1.09 4.12 0.98
C GLY A 73 -2.29 3.23 0.72
N LEU A 74 -3.06 3.62 -0.29
CA LEU A 74 -4.23 2.85 -0.71
C LEU A 74 -4.33 2.88 -2.24
N ALA A 75 -4.32 1.70 -2.83
CA ALA A 75 -4.65 1.49 -4.22
C ALA A 75 -6.11 1.02 -4.34
N GLN A 76 -6.85 1.64 -5.22
CA GLN A 76 -8.25 1.29 -5.50
C GLN A 76 -8.46 1.15 -7.00
N LEU A 77 -9.37 0.27 -7.37
CA LEU A 77 -9.84 0.19 -8.75
C LEU A 77 -10.99 1.18 -8.96
N LEU A 78 -10.77 2.17 -9.80
CA LEU A 78 -11.77 3.16 -10.20
C LEU A 78 -11.81 3.22 -11.74
N ASP A 79 -12.97 3.03 -12.33
CA ASP A 79 -13.18 3.08 -13.80
C ASP A 79 -12.17 2.22 -14.58
N LYS A 80 -11.93 0.99 -14.13
CA LYS A 80 -10.97 0.02 -14.71
C LYS A 80 -9.50 0.48 -14.67
N LYS A 81 -9.17 1.46 -13.84
CA LYS A 81 -7.82 1.92 -13.57
C LYS A 81 -7.46 1.73 -12.11
N ILE A 82 -6.22 1.37 -11.86
CA ILE A 82 -5.65 1.44 -10.51
C ILE A 82 -5.37 2.91 -10.22
N VAL A 83 -5.83 3.39 -9.09
CA VAL A 83 -5.52 4.71 -8.55
C VAL A 83 -4.84 4.49 -7.22
N LEU A 84 -3.56 4.82 -7.12
CA LEU A 84 -2.80 4.76 -5.88
C LEU A 84 -2.62 6.17 -5.31
N LYS A 85 -3.07 6.38 -4.08
CA LYS A 85 -2.83 7.58 -3.27
C LYS A 85 -1.94 7.20 -2.10
N SER A 86 -0.96 8.03 -1.77
CA SER A 86 -0.05 7.77 -0.65
C SER A 86 0.33 9.06 0.07
N GLU A 87 0.60 8.91 1.36
CA GLU A 87 1.06 9.96 2.27
C GLU A 87 2.31 9.46 2.98
N LEU A 88 3.35 10.29 2.99
CA LEU A 88 4.60 10.05 3.72
C LEU A 88 4.78 11.18 4.73
N PHE A 89 5.14 10.83 5.95
CA PHE A 89 5.32 11.81 7.02
C PHE A 89 6.81 11.98 7.34
N SER A 90 7.18 13.17 7.78
CA SER A 90 8.51 13.39 8.37
C SER A 90 8.66 12.62 9.67
N SER A 91 9.90 12.34 10.06
CA SER A 91 10.22 11.58 11.28
C SER A 91 9.68 12.21 12.57
N ASP A 92 9.49 13.53 12.58
CA ASP A 92 8.90 14.28 13.69
C ASP A 92 7.37 14.43 13.58
N GLY A 93 6.75 13.91 12.51
CA GLY A 93 5.31 13.98 12.26
C GLY A 93 4.77 15.35 11.84
N ASN A 94 5.62 16.38 11.73
CA ASN A 94 5.17 17.77 11.48
C ASN A 94 4.89 18.06 10.00
N LYS A 95 5.45 17.26 9.08
CA LYS A 95 5.27 17.44 7.64
C LYS A 95 4.63 16.20 7.02
N LYS A 96 3.73 16.47 6.07
CA LYS A 96 3.06 15.45 5.27
C LYS A 96 3.32 15.71 3.79
N PHE A 97 3.79 14.68 3.10
CA PHE A 97 4.02 14.67 1.65
C PHE A 97 2.99 13.76 1.00
N VAL A 98 2.36 14.20 -0.06
CA VAL A 98 1.30 13.46 -0.75
C VAL A 98 1.68 13.23 -2.20
N ALA A 99 1.45 12.01 -2.68
CA ALA A 99 1.57 11.66 -4.09
C ALA A 99 0.41 10.77 -4.54
N LYS A 100 0.08 10.84 -5.83
CA LYS A 100 -0.98 10.06 -6.44
C LYS A 100 -0.60 9.76 -7.89
N ASN A 101 -0.85 8.53 -8.33
CA ASN A 101 -0.75 8.15 -9.73
C ASN A 101 -1.84 7.15 -10.10
N SER A 102 -2.12 6.99 -11.39
CA SER A 102 -3.12 6.05 -11.88
C SER A 102 -2.72 5.50 -13.24
N GLY A 103 -3.16 4.28 -13.54
CA GLY A 103 -2.90 3.61 -14.80
C GLY A 103 -3.64 2.30 -14.91
N SER A 104 -3.28 1.49 -15.89
CA SER A 104 -3.88 0.17 -16.11
C SER A 104 -3.40 -0.88 -15.11
N PHE A 105 -4.10 -2.00 -15.02
CA PHE A 105 -3.68 -3.16 -14.21
C PHE A 105 -2.26 -3.64 -14.52
N LYS A 106 -1.86 -3.59 -15.80
CA LYS A 106 -0.54 -4.05 -16.23
C LYS A 106 0.59 -3.17 -15.72
N GLU A 107 0.27 -1.93 -15.36
CA GLU A 107 1.21 -0.92 -14.87
C GLU A 107 1.24 -0.82 -13.33
N ALA A 108 0.59 -1.75 -12.61
CA ALA A 108 0.42 -1.68 -11.16
C ALA A 108 1.74 -1.37 -10.43
N ARG A 109 2.80 -2.14 -10.70
CA ARG A 109 4.11 -1.90 -10.08
C ARG A 109 4.74 -0.58 -10.49
N GLU A 110 4.60 -0.19 -11.77
CA GLU A 110 5.11 1.09 -12.27
C GLU A 110 4.42 2.29 -11.61
N ILE A 111 3.10 2.18 -11.39
CA ILE A 111 2.32 3.17 -10.64
C ILE A 111 2.90 3.33 -9.23
N GLY A 112 3.16 2.21 -8.54
CA GLY A 112 3.74 2.21 -7.21
C GLY A 112 5.11 2.88 -7.15
N TYR A 113 6.02 2.51 -8.05
CA TYR A 113 7.36 3.11 -8.13
C TYR A 113 7.28 4.61 -8.39
N LYS A 114 6.46 5.06 -9.32
CA LYS A 114 6.28 6.51 -9.62
C LYS A 114 5.78 7.30 -8.42
N VAL A 115 4.82 6.75 -7.66
CA VAL A 115 4.33 7.38 -6.42
C VAL A 115 5.43 7.46 -5.37
N GLY A 116 6.18 6.37 -5.18
CA GLY A 116 7.30 6.35 -4.24
C GLY A 116 8.40 7.35 -4.60
N GLU A 117 8.82 7.39 -5.86
CA GLU A 117 9.80 8.37 -6.34
C GLU A 117 9.34 9.82 -6.16
N ASP A 118 8.06 10.11 -6.42
CA ASP A 118 7.50 11.46 -6.22
C ASP A 118 7.51 11.86 -4.74
N LEU A 119 7.15 10.94 -3.85
CA LEU A 119 7.22 11.15 -2.40
C LEU A 119 8.67 11.41 -1.95
N LEU A 120 9.63 10.61 -2.42
CA LEU A 120 11.04 10.79 -2.09
C LEU A 120 11.59 12.14 -2.56
N LYS A 121 11.20 12.59 -3.77
CA LYS A 121 11.59 13.90 -4.29
C LYS A 121 11.04 15.04 -3.42
N LYS A 122 9.82 14.89 -2.92
CA LYS A 122 9.17 15.90 -2.05
C LYS A 122 9.73 15.92 -0.63
N ALA A 123 9.99 14.74 -0.07
CA ALA A 123 10.41 14.58 1.33
C ALA A 123 11.94 14.75 1.52
N GLY A 124 12.74 14.49 0.49
CA GLY A 124 14.19 14.50 0.64
C GLY A 124 14.66 13.49 1.69
N SER A 125 15.40 13.94 2.72
CA SER A 125 15.85 13.11 3.84
C SER A 125 14.95 13.23 5.09
N GLU A 126 13.91 14.06 5.06
CA GLU A 126 13.13 14.42 6.24
C GLU A 126 12.29 13.27 6.81
N PHE A 127 12.02 12.23 6.01
CA PHE A 127 11.23 11.07 6.44
C PHE A 127 12.06 9.96 7.11
N LYS A 128 13.39 10.02 7.01
CA LYS A 128 14.26 9.00 7.60
C LYS A 128 14.39 9.25 9.10
N VAL A 129 14.10 8.22 9.90
CA VAL A 129 14.52 8.22 11.30
C VAL A 129 16.05 8.21 11.31
N GLN A 130 16.65 9.24 11.89
CA GLN A 130 18.11 9.25 12.07
C GLN A 130 18.44 8.11 13.04
N GLY A 131 18.96 7.01 12.48
CA GLY A 131 19.46 5.92 13.29
C GLY A 131 20.63 6.42 14.15
N ASN A 132 20.61 6.06 15.43
CA ASN A 132 21.76 6.20 16.35
C ASN A 132 22.93 5.38 15.84
#